data_4cd0a457e7beb2efaf6cd8433c2f1a46
#
_entry.id   4cd0a457e7beb2efaf6cd8433c2f1a46
#
_cell.length_a   1.000
_cell.length_b   1.000
_cell.length_c   1.000
_cell.angle_alpha   90.00
_cell.angle_beta   90.00
_cell.angle_gamma   90.00
#
_symmetry.space_group_name_H-M   'P 1'
#
loop_
_entity.id
_entity.type
_entity.pdbx_description
1 polymer ?
#
loop_
_entity_poly.entity_id
_entity_poly.type
_entity_poly.pdbx_seq_one_letter_code
_entity_poly.pdbx_strand_id
1 'polypeptide(L)'
;MGYTFKRPDPAAMERILTRFPYSPEGAILRLAWLEGLSREEIAALTWDQVQFEDNALTLPDRTVPLAPSAEDCLRERHRLYAQRDPHVIISDRYQRPMPPESVSRLARTA
;
A
#
# COMPACT_ATOMS: atom_id res chain seq x y z
N MET A 1 18.85 -9.73 -0.35
CA MET A 1 17.64 -9.87 0.46
C MET A 1 16.90 -8.55 0.55
N GLY A 2 15.59 -8.60 0.43
CA GLY A 2 14.77 -7.41 0.49
C GLY A 2 14.61 -6.87 1.91
N TYR A 3 14.15 -5.63 2.00
CA TYR A 3 13.79 -5.00 3.27
C TYR A 3 12.55 -5.70 3.85
N THR A 4 12.59 -5.96 5.15
CA THR A 4 11.46 -6.55 5.86
C THR A 4 10.83 -5.51 6.78
N PHE A 5 9.53 -5.25 6.60
CA PHE A 5 8.79 -4.34 7.45
C PHE A 5 8.56 -4.99 8.81
N LYS A 6 8.88 -4.27 9.88
CA LYS A 6 8.58 -4.74 11.23
C LYS A 6 7.10 -4.55 11.50
N ARG A 7 6.46 -5.65 11.94
CA ARG A 7 5.04 -5.64 12.26
C ARG A 7 4.86 -5.46 13.76
N PRO A 8 4.22 -4.35 14.20
CA PRO A 8 3.92 -4.17 15.62
C PRO A 8 2.79 -5.13 16.06
N ASP A 9 2.46 -5.11 17.34
CA ASP A 9 1.32 -5.92 17.81
C ASP A 9 0.00 -5.41 17.22
N PRO A 10 -1.07 -6.24 17.22
CA PRO A 10 -2.33 -5.87 16.56
C PRO A 10 -2.93 -4.55 17.07
N ALA A 11 -2.86 -4.27 18.37
CA ALA A 11 -3.40 -3.03 18.93
C ALA A 11 -2.61 -1.81 18.43
N ALA A 12 -1.28 -1.91 18.36
CA ALA A 12 -0.45 -0.84 17.85
C ALA A 12 -0.68 -0.62 16.35
N MET A 13 -0.83 -1.71 15.58
CA MET A 13 -1.16 -1.61 14.16
C MET A 13 -2.46 -0.85 13.95
N GLU A 14 -3.49 -1.19 14.70
CA GLU A 14 -4.79 -0.55 14.56
C GLU A 14 -4.71 0.94 14.88
N ARG A 15 -4.00 1.32 15.94
CA ARG A 15 -3.81 2.74 16.28
C ARG A 15 -3.12 3.50 15.18
N ILE A 16 -2.08 2.94 14.61
CA ILE A 16 -1.31 3.59 13.54
C ILE A 16 -2.15 3.69 12.27
N LEU A 17 -2.80 2.60 11.86
CA LEU A 17 -3.60 2.59 10.65
C LEU A 17 -4.79 3.54 10.72
N THR A 18 -5.38 3.70 11.91
CA THR A 18 -6.49 4.64 12.11
C THR A 18 -6.05 6.09 11.87
N ARG A 19 -4.79 6.42 12.17
CA ARG A 19 -4.25 7.76 11.92
C ARG A 19 -4.01 8.04 10.44
N PHE A 20 -3.90 7.00 9.62
CA PHE A 20 -3.57 7.13 8.19
C PHE A 20 -4.56 6.32 7.34
N PRO A 21 -5.84 6.76 7.28
CA PRO A 21 -6.86 5.97 6.57
C PRO A 21 -6.65 5.90 5.05
N TYR A 22 -6.18 6.98 4.42
CA TYR A 22 -6.12 7.05 2.96
C TYR A 22 -4.82 7.67 2.42
N SER A 23 -3.88 8.00 3.27
CA SER A 23 -2.62 8.60 2.86
C SER A 23 -1.67 7.57 2.25
N PRO A 24 -0.58 8.00 1.60
CA PRO A 24 0.42 7.05 1.12
C PRO A 24 0.99 6.19 2.24
N GLU A 25 1.24 6.77 3.43
CA GLU A 25 1.72 6.02 4.59
C GLU A 25 0.74 4.91 4.95
N GLY A 26 -0.54 5.23 5.00
CA GLY A 26 -1.57 4.26 5.34
C GLY A 26 -1.67 3.13 4.33
N ALA A 27 -1.57 3.45 3.05
CA ALA A 27 -1.61 2.43 1.99
C ALA A 27 -0.37 1.53 2.07
N ILE A 28 0.82 2.12 2.25
CA ILE A 28 2.07 1.37 2.36
C ILE A 28 2.01 0.41 3.55
N LEU A 29 1.58 0.89 4.72
CA LEU A 29 1.53 0.06 5.91
C LEU A 29 0.53 -1.07 5.78
N ARG A 30 -0.63 -0.82 5.17
CA ARG A 30 -1.61 -1.89 4.95
C ARG A 30 -1.08 -2.95 4.00
N LEU A 31 -0.45 -2.55 2.92
CA LEU A 31 0.13 -3.51 1.97
C LEU A 31 1.28 -4.30 2.60
N ALA A 32 2.10 -3.66 3.41
CA ALA A 32 3.22 -4.32 4.08
C ALA A 32 2.77 -5.23 5.23
N TRP A 33 1.90 -4.72 6.11
CA TRP A 33 1.54 -5.44 7.34
C TRP A 33 0.42 -6.44 7.15
N LEU A 34 -0.60 -6.08 6.37
CA LEU A 34 -1.77 -6.93 6.21
C LEU A 34 -1.62 -7.90 5.05
N GLU A 35 -0.93 -7.49 3.99
CA GLU A 35 -0.82 -8.30 2.77
C GLU A 35 0.58 -8.88 2.56
N GLY A 36 1.56 -8.44 3.32
CA GLY A 36 2.89 -9.03 3.28
C GLY A 36 3.74 -8.65 2.07
N LEU A 37 3.46 -7.52 1.41
CA LEU A 37 4.24 -7.09 0.27
C LEU A 37 5.59 -6.50 0.70
N SER A 38 6.62 -6.72 -0.11
CA SER A 38 7.90 -6.06 0.06
C SER A 38 7.83 -4.60 -0.42
N ARG A 39 8.81 -3.78 -0.03
CA ARG A 39 8.86 -2.39 -0.50
C ARG A 39 8.99 -2.30 -2.01
N GLU A 40 9.70 -3.24 -2.63
CA GLU A 40 9.84 -3.29 -4.08
C GLU A 40 8.50 -3.59 -4.74
N GLU A 41 7.74 -4.53 -4.19
CA GLU A 41 6.41 -4.85 -4.69
C GLU A 41 5.44 -3.69 -4.53
N ILE A 42 5.50 -3.00 -3.39
CA ILE A 42 4.64 -1.84 -3.13
C ILE A 42 4.97 -0.71 -4.11
N ALA A 43 6.26 -0.42 -4.30
CA ALA A 43 6.68 0.64 -5.20
C ALA A 43 6.29 0.37 -6.65
N ALA A 44 6.29 -0.89 -7.06
CA ALA A 44 5.99 -1.30 -8.43
C ALA A 44 4.51 -1.54 -8.69
N LEU A 45 3.68 -1.57 -7.67
CA LEU A 45 2.25 -1.91 -7.78
C LEU A 45 1.51 -0.91 -8.64
N THR A 46 0.72 -1.40 -9.58
CA THR A 46 -0.10 -0.57 -10.48
C THR A 46 -1.57 -0.90 -10.32
N TRP A 47 -2.44 0.03 -10.73
CA TRP A 47 -3.88 -0.12 -10.55
C TRP A 47 -4.47 -1.31 -11.32
N ASP A 48 -3.88 -1.69 -12.45
CA ASP A 48 -4.36 -2.86 -13.20
C ASP A 48 -4.10 -4.18 -12.47
N GLN A 49 -3.24 -4.17 -11.45
CA GLN A 49 -3.01 -5.34 -10.60
C GLN A 49 -4.00 -5.44 -9.43
N VAL A 50 -4.79 -4.39 -9.19
CA VAL A 50 -5.79 -4.38 -8.11
C VAL A 50 -7.12 -4.85 -8.67
N GLN A 51 -7.54 -6.05 -8.26
CA GLN A 51 -8.78 -6.68 -8.73
C GLN A 51 -9.86 -6.39 -7.69
N PHE A 52 -10.54 -5.26 -7.83
CA PHE A 52 -11.56 -4.85 -6.85
C PHE A 52 -12.76 -5.80 -6.79
N GLU A 53 -13.12 -6.40 -7.91
CA GLU A 53 -14.24 -7.36 -7.94
C GLU A 53 -13.94 -8.60 -7.11
N ASP A 54 -12.67 -9.01 -7.08
CA ASP A 54 -12.25 -10.21 -6.36
C ASP A 54 -11.62 -9.89 -5.01
N ASN A 55 -11.50 -8.61 -4.67
CA ASN A 55 -10.82 -8.13 -3.45
C ASN A 55 -9.43 -8.73 -3.33
N ALA A 56 -8.64 -8.64 -4.39
CA ALA A 56 -7.32 -9.27 -4.45
C ALA A 56 -6.34 -8.45 -5.29
N LEU A 57 -5.05 -8.70 -5.05
CA LEU A 57 -3.96 -8.19 -5.88
C LEU A 57 -3.42 -9.32 -6.75
N THR A 58 -3.22 -9.04 -8.03
CA THR A 58 -2.58 -9.99 -8.94
C THR A 58 -1.13 -9.57 -9.15
N LEU A 59 -0.22 -10.22 -8.42
CA LEU A 59 1.21 -9.97 -8.53
C LEU A 59 1.82 -10.93 -9.57
N PRO A 60 3.03 -10.65 -10.07
CA PRO A 60 3.63 -11.51 -11.08
C PRO A 60 3.79 -12.97 -10.65
N ASP A 61 4.01 -13.22 -9.35
CA ASP A 61 4.30 -14.55 -8.84
C ASP A 61 3.16 -15.14 -7.99
N ARG A 62 2.13 -14.36 -7.66
CA ARG A 62 1.04 -14.84 -6.79
C ARG A 62 -0.15 -13.88 -6.79
N THR A 63 -1.26 -14.37 -6.28
CA THR A 63 -2.46 -13.57 -6.00
C THR A 63 -2.59 -13.42 -4.49
N VAL A 64 -2.83 -12.20 -4.02
CA VAL A 64 -2.91 -11.87 -2.59
C VAL A 64 -4.30 -11.33 -2.29
N PRO A 65 -5.09 -11.99 -1.42
CA PRO A 65 -6.39 -11.44 -1.01
C PRO A 65 -6.20 -10.18 -0.18
N LEU A 66 -7.11 -9.21 -0.36
CA LEU A 66 -7.06 -7.94 0.35
C LEU A 66 -7.87 -8.01 1.64
N ALA A 67 -7.28 -7.58 2.75
CA ALA A 67 -8.01 -7.35 3.99
C ALA A 67 -9.00 -6.18 3.79
N PRO A 68 -10.14 -6.14 4.52
CA PRO A 68 -11.12 -5.07 4.35
C PRO A 68 -10.54 -3.66 4.51
N SER A 69 -9.65 -3.46 5.46
CA SER A 69 -9.00 -2.16 5.68
C SER A 69 -8.13 -1.75 4.50
N ALA A 70 -7.41 -2.69 3.91
CA ALA A 70 -6.58 -2.42 2.72
C ALA A 70 -7.47 -2.13 1.51
N GLU A 71 -8.55 -2.89 1.34
CA GLU A 71 -9.49 -2.67 0.25
C GLU A 71 -10.09 -1.28 0.30
N ASP A 72 -10.58 -0.86 1.47
CA ASP A 72 -11.16 0.49 1.63
C ASP A 72 -10.17 1.57 1.29
N CYS A 73 -8.94 1.44 1.78
CA CYS A 73 -7.88 2.41 1.51
C CYS A 73 -7.58 2.50 0.00
N LEU A 74 -7.44 1.35 -0.66
CA LEU A 74 -7.14 1.33 -2.08
C LEU A 74 -8.31 1.84 -2.94
N ARG A 75 -9.55 1.55 -2.56
CA ARG A 75 -10.72 2.07 -3.28
C ARG A 75 -10.75 3.59 -3.25
N GLU A 76 -10.50 4.19 -2.08
CA GLU A 76 -10.49 5.65 -1.96
C GLU A 76 -9.32 6.26 -2.72
N ARG A 77 -8.14 5.67 -2.65
CA ARG A 77 -6.99 6.15 -3.41
C ARG A 77 -7.21 6.01 -4.92
N HIS A 78 -7.85 4.93 -5.35
CA HIS A 78 -8.21 4.74 -6.75
C HIS A 78 -9.13 5.88 -7.23
N ARG A 79 -10.14 6.22 -6.43
CA ARG A 79 -11.07 7.30 -6.76
C ARG A 79 -10.33 8.64 -6.92
N LEU A 80 -9.34 8.88 -6.06
CA LEU A 80 -8.64 10.17 -6.02
C LEU A 80 -7.50 10.27 -7.04
N TYR A 81 -6.78 9.17 -7.30
CA TYR A 81 -5.49 9.26 -7.98
C TYR A 81 -5.31 8.36 -9.19
N ALA A 82 -6.22 7.42 -9.48
CA ALA A 82 -5.99 6.45 -10.54
C ALA A 82 -5.81 7.06 -11.93
N GLN A 83 -6.43 8.22 -12.16
CA GLN A 83 -6.30 8.91 -13.45
C GLN A 83 -5.03 9.74 -13.57
N ARG A 84 -4.29 9.90 -12.47
CA ARG A 84 -3.09 10.74 -12.45
C ARG A 84 -1.82 9.96 -12.72
N ASP A 85 -1.80 8.71 -12.28
CA ASP A 85 -0.64 7.84 -12.47
C ASP A 85 -1.09 6.38 -12.38
N PRO A 86 -0.51 5.47 -13.20
CA PRO A 86 -0.85 4.06 -13.10
C PRO A 86 -0.38 3.40 -11.81
N HIS A 87 0.56 3.99 -11.08
CA HIS A 87 1.05 3.41 -9.82
C HIS A 87 0.11 3.68 -8.66
N VAL A 88 -0.04 2.69 -7.78
CA VAL A 88 -0.91 2.78 -6.61
C VAL A 88 -0.31 3.73 -5.57
N ILE A 89 0.99 3.61 -5.31
CA ILE A 89 1.68 4.40 -4.31
C ILE A 89 2.42 5.54 -4.99
N ILE A 90 1.90 6.75 -4.80
CA ILE A 90 2.50 7.98 -5.33
C ILE A 90 2.59 8.99 -4.20
N SER A 91 3.49 9.96 -4.35
CA SER A 91 3.60 11.09 -3.43
C SER A 91 2.35 11.96 -3.56
N ASP A 92 1.68 12.27 -2.45
CA ASP A 92 0.53 13.17 -2.48
C ASP A 92 0.92 14.57 -2.94
N ARG A 93 2.13 15.00 -2.58
CA ARG A 93 2.61 16.35 -2.91
C ARG A 93 2.92 16.51 -4.40
N TYR A 94 3.60 15.51 -4.99
CA TYR A 94 4.07 15.60 -6.38
C TYR A 94 3.32 14.71 -7.32
N GLN A 95 2.52 13.78 -6.80
CA GLN A 95 1.73 12.80 -7.56
C GLN A 95 2.61 11.99 -8.52
N ARG A 96 3.77 11.54 -8.01
CA ARG A 96 4.75 10.75 -8.75
C ARG A 96 5.02 9.44 -8.02
N PRO A 97 5.37 8.38 -8.75
CA PRO A 97 5.75 7.11 -8.12
C PRO A 97 6.96 7.30 -7.22
N MET A 98 7.03 6.48 -6.17
CA MET A 98 8.12 6.50 -5.21
C MET A 98 9.07 5.33 -5.46
N PRO A 99 10.39 5.52 -5.32
CA PRO A 99 11.31 4.39 -5.31
C PRO A 99 11.16 3.58 -4.01
N PRO A 100 11.62 2.32 -3.99
CA PRO A 100 11.46 1.47 -2.79
C PRO A 100 12.04 2.09 -1.52
N GLU A 101 13.13 2.84 -1.60
CA GLU A 101 13.73 3.51 -0.46
C GLU A 101 12.78 4.52 0.18
N SER A 102 12.04 5.26 -0.65
CA SER A 102 11.04 6.21 -0.16
C SER A 102 9.87 5.51 0.49
N VAL A 103 9.44 4.36 -0.06
CA VAL A 103 8.37 3.55 0.52
C VAL A 103 8.75 3.13 1.94
N SER A 104 9.94 2.56 2.13
CA SER A 104 10.37 2.13 3.47
C SER A 104 10.58 3.30 4.41
N ARG A 105 11.06 4.44 3.92
CA ARG A 105 11.24 5.64 4.76
C ARG A 105 9.89 6.16 5.26
N LEU A 106 8.89 6.25 4.39
CA LEU A 106 7.56 6.67 4.81
C LEU A 106 6.95 5.72 5.84
N ALA A 107 7.13 4.43 5.66
CA ALA A 107 6.64 3.45 6.62
C ALA A 107 7.27 3.63 8.00
N ARG A 108 8.56 3.97 8.06
CA ARG A 108 9.25 4.17 9.33
C ARG A 108 8.83 5.45 10.06
N THR A 109 8.33 6.44 9.34
CA THR A 109 7.93 7.71 9.96
C THR A 109 6.45 7.76 10.36
N ALA A 110 5.72 6.73 10.00
CA ALA A 110 4.29 6.67 10.30
C ALA A 110 3.98 6.31 11.76
#